data_7d76974037b26418555a4e7454677392
#
_entry.id   7d76974037b26418555a4e7454677392
#
_cell.length_a   1.000
_cell.length_b   1.000
_cell.length_c   1.000
_cell.angle_alpha   90.00
_cell.angle_beta   90.00
_cell.angle_gamma   90.00
#
_symmetry.space_group_name_H-M   'P 1'
#
loop_
_entity.id
_entity.type
_entity.pdbx_description
1 polymer ?
#
loop_
_entity_poly.entity_id
_entity_poly.type
_entity_poly.pdbx_seq_one_letter_code
_entity_poly.pdbx_strand_id
1 'polypeptide(L)'
;MSTAQVLLENFDIELPITRRLLERVPANPDYKPHEKSMPLGRLAVHVATLPALGTLILPTPECDAAKAKFPDPNFVSTEKLLADFDACSAETRIALANSSDADLAHLWKFSAGDFVFSNNSRSCTFQHMFFGHLSHHRAQLGVYLRLLNLPVPGLYGPSADEKPAAT
;
A
#
# COMPACT_ATOMS: atom_id res chain seq x y z
N MET A 1 -5.00 -19.44 -15.74
CA MET A 1 -5.16 -18.31 -14.81
C MET A 1 -4.80 -17.05 -15.55
N SER A 2 -5.66 -16.04 -15.58
CA SER A 2 -5.39 -14.76 -16.25
C SER A 2 -4.49 -13.86 -15.38
N THR A 3 -3.87 -12.85 -15.99
CA THR A 3 -3.07 -11.85 -15.26
C THR A 3 -3.93 -11.10 -14.24
N ALA A 4 -5.15 -10.73 -14.60
CA ALA A 4 -6.10 -10.08 -13.70
C ALA A 4 -6.41 -10.97 -12.48
N GLN A 5 -6.61 -12.26 -12.68
CA GLN A 5 -6.85 -13.23 -11.62
C GLN A 5 -5.66 -13.34 -10.65
N VAL A 6 -4.43 -13.43 -11.18
CA VAL A 6 -3.21 -13.48 -10.33
C VAL A 6 -3.05 -12.22 -9.49
N LEU A 7 -3.27 -11.04 -10.09
CA LEU A 7 -3.18 -9.77 -9.36
C LEU A 7 -4.27 -9.66 -8.27
N LEU A 8 -5.48 -10.11 -8.56
CA LEU A 8 -6.58 -10.08 -7.59
C LEU A 8 -6.34 -11.04 -6.42
N GLU A 9 -5.87 -12.26 -6.68
CA GLU A 9 -5.53 -13.22 -5.63
C GLU A 9 -4.40 -12.70 -4.74
N ASN A 10 -3.34 -12.14 -5.33
CA ASN A 10 -2.26 -11.51 -4.55
C ASN A 10 -2.78 -10.31 -3.74
N PHE A 11 -3.68 -9.51 -4.29
CA PHE A 11 -4.29 -8.41 -3.58
C PHE A 11 -5.07 -8.89 -2.35
N ASP A 12 -5.89 -9.92 -2.51
CA ASP A 12 -6.70 -10.51 -1.44
C ASP A 12 -5.84 -11.17 -0.33
N ILE A 13 -4.60 -11.57 -0.63
CA ILE A 13 -3.62 -12.05 0.35
C ILE A 13 -2.93 -10.89 1.08
N GLU A 14 -2.47 -9.88 0.35
CA GLU A 14 -1.61 -8.82 0.89
C GLU A 14 -2.35 -7.81 1.78
N LEU A 15 -3.61 -7.51 1.48
CA LEU A 15 -4.36 -6.48 2.19
C LEU A 15 -4.67 -6.86 3.64
N PRO A 16 -5.17 -8.05 3.97
CA PRO A 16 -5.38 -8.46 5.36
C PRO A 16 -4.10 -8.46 6.19
N ILE A 17 -2.97 -8.84 5.59
CA ILE A 17 -1.64 -8.79 6.23
C ILE A 17 -1.28 -7.34 6.58
N THR A 18 -1.47 -6.42 5.65
CA THR A 18 -1.18 -5.00 5.84
C THR A 18 -2.09 -4.40 6.91
N ARG A 19 -3.39 -4.72 6.87
CA ARG A 19 -4.38 -4.23 7.84
C ARG A 19 -4.00 -4.57 9.27
N ARG A 20 -3.58 -5.82 9.53
CA ARG A 20 -3.12 -6.25 10.86
C ARG A 20 -1.93 -5.44 11.39
N LEU A 21 -1.04 -5.00 10.50
CA LEU A 21 0.08 -4.13 10.88
C LEU A 21 -0.40 -2.71 11.20
N LEU A 22 -1.32 -2.15 10.39
CA LEU A 22 -1.89 -0.83 10.61
C LEU A 22 -2.66 -0.73 11.93
N GLU A 23 -3.31 -1.81 12.39
CA GLU A 23 -3.97 -1.91 13.70
C GLU A 23 -3.01 -1.70 14.89
N ARG A 24 -1.70 -1.83 14.67
CA ARG A 24 -0.68 -1.65 15.70
C ARG A 24 -0.11 -0.24 15.77
N VAL A 25 -0.53 0.65 14.87
CA VAL A 25 -0.06 2.04 14.84
C VAL A 25 -0.59 2.78 16.08
N PRO A 26 0.31 3.32 16.93
CA PRO A 26 -0.10 4.02 18.16
C PRO A 26 -0.58 5.43 17.87
N ALA A 27 -1.25 6.03 18.85
CA ALA A 27 -1.69 7.43 18.80
C ALA A 27 -0.55 8.47 18.90
N ASN A 28 0.71 8.05 18.83
CA ASN A 28 1.89 8.94 18.81
C ASN A 28 2.51 8.99 17.40
N PRO A 29 2.05 9.90 16.51
CA PRO A 29 2.44 9.92 15.11
C PRO A 29 3.83 10.50 14.83
N ASP A 30 4.46 11.16 15.81
CA ASP A 30 5.66 12.00 15.57
C ASP A 30 6.97 11.25 15.66
N TYR A 31 6.95 9.99 16.09
CA TYR A 31 8.15 9.18 16.23
C TYR A 31 8.91 9.05 14.90
N LYS A 32 10.24 9.23 14.96
CA LYS A 32 11.17 9.03 13.84
C LYS A 32 12.37 8.20 14.32
N PRO A 33 12.78 7.15 13.60
CA PRO A 33 14.02 6.44 13.93
C PRO A 33 15.28 7.25 13.57
N HIS A 34 15.16 8.22 12.67
CA HIS A 34 16.24 9.12 12.24
C HIS A 34 15.63 10.45 11.77
N GLU A 35 16.38 11.56 11.90
CA GLU A 35 15.89 12.91 11.52
C GLU A 35 15.39 13.02 10.08
N LYS A 36 16.04 12.30 9.14
CA LYS A 36 15.68 12.25 7.71
C LYS A 36 14.56 11.30 7.38
N SER A 37 14.12 10.50 8.36
CA SER A 37 13.03 9.54 8.14
C SER A 37 11.67 10.21 8.18
N MET A 38 10.69 9.59 7.52
CA MET A 38 9.29 9.98 7.63
C MET A 38 8.82 9.81 9.08
N PRO A 39 7.97 10.71 9.64
CA PRO A 39 7.29 10.42 10.90
C PRO A 39 6.41 9.16 10.79
N LEU A 40 6.27 8.44 11.89
CA LEU A 40 5.46 7.20 11.95
C LEU A 40 4.05 7.40 11.38
N GLY A 41 3.34 8.46 11.81
CA GLY A 41 1.99 8.74 11.34
C GLY A 41 1.91 8.97 9.84
N ARG A 42 2.86 9.71 9.27
CA ARG A 42 2.94 9.92 7.83
C ARG A 42 3.23 8.62 7.06
N LEU A 43 4.14 7.78 7.59
CA LEU A 43 4.42 6.47 6.99
C LEU A 43 3.19 5.56 7.05
N ALA A 44 2.46 5.56 8.18
CA ALA A 44 1.25 4.78 8.34
C ALA A 44 0.14 5.21 7.37
N VAL A 45 -0.11 6.53 7.23
CA VAL A 45 -1.06 7.07 6.25
C VAL A 45 -0.64 6.70 4.83
N HIS A 46 0.66 6.79 4.52
CA HIS A 46 1.16 6.39 3.22
C HIS A 46 0.87 4.91 2.92
N VAL A 47 1.15 4.01 3.86
CA VAL A 47 0.82 2.58 3.73
C VAL A 47 -0.68 2.36 3.55
N ALA A 48 -1.51 3.07 4.34
CA ALA A 48 -2.96 2.93 4.30
C ALA A 48 -3.59 3.41 3.00
N THR A 49 -3.00 4.41 2.35
CA THR A 49 -3.53 5.01 1.11
C THR A 49 -2.91 4.43 -0.17
N LEU A 50 -1.89 3.59 -0.07
CA LEU A 50 -1.29 2.92 -1.25
C LEU A 50 -2.30 2.13 -2.10
N PRO A 51 -3.33 1.46 -1.53
CA PRO A 51 -4.33 0.80 -2.37
C PRO A 51 -5.01 1.73 -3.38
N ALA A 52 -5.15 3.04 -3.10
CA ALA A 52 -5.72 4.00 -4.04
C ALA A 52 -4.93 4.12 -5.38
N LEU A 53 -3.68 3.65 -5.44
CA LEU A 53 -2.95 3.54 -6.71
C LEU A 53 -3.66 2.64 -7.71
N GLY A 54 -4.42 1.64 -7.24
CA GLY A 54 -5.19 0.78 -8.13
C GLY A 54 -6.28 1.54 -8.88
N THR A 55 -7.04 2.38 -8.18
CA THR A 55 -8.07 3.23 -8.81
C THR A 55 -7.48 4.35 -9.68
N LEU A 56 -6.20 4.65 -9.51
CA LEU A 56 -5.47 5.56 -10.38
C LEU A 56 -4.94 4.86 -11.62
N ILE A 57 -4.31 3.70 -11.49
CA ILE A 57 -3.62 3.00 -12.58
C ILE A 57 -4.61 2.31 -13.52
N LEU A 58 -5.60 1.61 -12.97
CA LEU A 58 -6.44 0.71 -13.75
C LEU A 58 -7.38 1.42 -14.74
N PRO A 59 -8.11 2.49 -14.34
CA PRO A 59 -9.08 3.14 -15.23
C PRO A 59 -8.49 4.28 -16.09
N THR A 60 -7.27 4.77 -15.78
CA THR A 60 -6.71 5.94 -16.46
C THR A 60 -5.62 5.57 -17.47
N PRO A 61 -5.34 6.39 -18.50
CA PRO A 61 -4.22 6.14 -19.42
C PRO A 61 -2.87 6.59 -18.86
N GLU A 62 -2.84 7.54 -17.93
CA GLU A 62 -1.62 8.12 -17.36
C GLU A 62 -1.89 8.84 -16.05
N CYS A 63 -0.83 9.18 -15.32
CA CYS A 63 -0.86 10.12 -14.19
C CYS A 63 0.30 11.12 -14.29
N ASP A 64 -0.03 12.39 -14.28
CA ASP A 64 0.93 13.48 -14.08
C ASP A 64 0.91 13.91 -12.62
N ALA A 65 1.94 13.54 -11.86
CA ALA A 65 2.05 13.84 -10.43
C ALA A 65 2.06 15.35 -10.12
N ALA A 66 2.44 16.19 -11.09
CA ALA A 66 2.40 17.65 -10.92
C ALA A 66 0.97 18.20 -10.91
N LYS A 67 -0.01 17.44 -11.42
CA LYS A 67 -1.43 17.82 -11.51
C LYS A 67 -2.33 16.96 -10.64
N ALA A 68 -1.86 15.77 -10.25
CA ALA A 68 -2.64 14.83 -9.46
C ALA A 68 -2.88 15.35 -8.04
N LYS A 69 -4.07 15.03 -7.49
CA LYS A 69 -4.38 15.25 -6.08
C LYS A 69 -4.14 13.95 -5.34
N PHE A 70 -3.21 13.98 -4.40
CA PHE A 70 -2.94 12.85 -3.52
C PHE A 70 -3.69 13.00 -2.19
N PRO A 71 -3.93 11.91 -1.46
CA PRO A 71 -4.52 11.97 -0.12
C PRO A 71 -3.73 12.86 0.84
N ASP A 72 -4.43 13.45 1.82
CA ASP A 72 -3.78 14.19 2.90
C ASP A 72 -2.83 13.25 3.66
N PRO A 73 -1.53 13.57 3.77
CA PRO A 73 -0.55 12.72 4.45
C PRO A 73 -0.60 12.81 5.98
N ASN A 74 -1.50 13.62 6.55
CA ASN A 74 -1.58 13.85 7.99
C ASN A 74 -2.32 12.71 8.69
N PHE A 75 -1.68 12.17 9.74
CA PHE A 75 -2.30 11.19 10.61
C PHE A 75 -3.33 11.88 11.52
N VAL A 76 -4.52 11.31 11.61
CA VAL A 76 -5.61 11.80 12.47
C VAL A 76 -5.82 10.83 13.64
N SER A 77 -6.12 9.57 13.34
CA SER A 77 -6.28 8.50 14.34
C SER A 77 -6.11 7.13 13.67
N THR A 78 -5.94 6.09 14.46
CA THR A 78 -5.85 4.70 13.97
C THR A 78 -7.17 4.25 13.36
N GLU A 79 -8.31 4.68 13.91
CA GLU A 79 -9.64 4.36 13.34
C GLU A 79 -9.81 4.97 11.94
N LYS A 80 -9.41 6.24 11.77
CA LYS A 80 -9.44 6.88 10.46
C LYS A 80 -8.50 6.22 9.48
N LEU A 81 -7.30 5.88 9.93
CA LEU A 81 -6.28 5.16 9.14
C LEU A 81 -6.84 3.85 8.58
N LEU A 82 -7.49 3.05 9.43
CA LEU A 82 -8.10 1.78 9.03
C LEU A 82 -9.30 1.98 8.10
N ALA A 83 -10.14 2.98 8.38
CA ALA A 83 -11.28 3.30 7.51
C ALA A 83 -10.84 3.72 6.09
N ASP A 84 -9.78 4.56 5.99
CA ASP A 84 -9.23 4.97 4.70
C ASP A 84 -8.60 3.78 3.95
N PHE A 85 -7.88 2.92 4.65
CA PHE A 85 -7.31 1.70 4.07
C PHE A 85 -8.40 0.76 3.54
N ASP A 86 -9.44 0.51 4.33
CA ASP A 86 -10.54 -0.39 3.96
C ASP A 86 -11.30 0.17 2.73
N ALA A 87 -11.57 1.48 2.70
CA ALA A 87 -12.23 2.14 1.57
C ALA A 87 -11.40 2.05 0.28
N CYS A 88 -10.12 2.47 0.31
CA CYS A 88 -9.23 2.40 -0.85
C CYS A 88 -9.03 0.96 -1.34
N SER A 89 -8.98 0.00 -0.41
CA SER A 89 -8.84 -1.42 -0.73
C SER A 89 -10.07 -1.96 -1.45
N ALA A 90 -11.27 -1.63 -0.97
CA ALA A 90 -12.52 -2.07 -1.59
C ALA A 90 -12.68 -1.52 -3.01
N GLU A 91 -12.39 -0.24 -3.23
CA GLU A 91 -12.46 0.39 -4.55
C GLU A 91 -11.47 -0.24 -5.53
N THR A 92 -10.22 -0.44 -5.11
CA THR A 92 -9.19 -1.06 -5.95
C THR A 92 -9.50 -2.52 -6.26
N ARG A 93 -10.04 -3.26 -5.30
CA ARG A 93 -10.47 -4.64 -5.52
C ARG A 93 -11.54 -4.73 -6.60
N ILE A 94 -12.52 -3.83 -6.57
CA ILE A 94 -13.56 -3.74 -7.62
C ILE A 94 -12.94 -3.42 -8.98
N ALA A 95 -12.02 -2.46 -9.04
CA ALA A 95 -11.34 -2.08 -10.28
C ALA A 95 -10.54 -3.26 -10.87
N LEU A 96 -9.79 -4.01 -10.04
CA LEU A 96 -9.08 -5.22 -10.46
C LEU A 96 -10.02 -6.31 -10.96
N ALA A 97 -11.10 -6.59 -10.23
CA ALA A 97 -12.05 -7.62 -10.60
C ALA A 97 -12.74 -7.34 -11.95
N ASN A 98 -12.86 -6.07 -12.32
CA ASN A 98 -13.44 -5.62 -13.57
C ASN A 98 -12.41 -5.45 -14.71
N SER A 99 -11.11 -5.65 -14.45
CA SER A 99 -10.06 -5.52 -15.46
C SER A 99 -9.90 -6.81 -16.25
N SER A 100 -9.75 -6.68 -17.57
CA SER A 100 -9.34 -7.78 -18.46
C SER A 100 -7.82 -7.82 -18.61
N ASP A 101 -7.28 -8.95 -19.09
CA ASP A 101 -5.86 -9.06 -19.46
C ASP A 101 -5.46 -8.05 -20.57
N ALA A 102 -6.40 -7.72 -21.47
CA ALA A 102 -6.20 -6.70 -22.48
C ALA A 102 -6.05 -5.31 -21.85
N ASP A 103 -6.90 -4.96 -20.87
CA ASP A 103 -6.79 -3.69 -20.14
C ASP A 103 -5.45 -3.59 -19.39
N LEU A 104 -5.03 -4.68 -18.77
CA LEU A 104 -3.78 -4.76 -18.01
C LEU A 104 -2.52 -4.71 -18.90
N ALA A 105 -2.65 -5.06 -20.18
CA ALA A 105 -1.56 -4.96 -21.16
C ALA A 105 -1.35 -3.53 -21.69
N HIS A 106 -2.32 -2.64 -21.57
CA HIS A 106 -2.16 -1.25 -22.01
C HIS A 106 -1.04 -0.55 -21.26
N LEU A 107 -0.31 0.30 -21.98
CA LEU A 107 0.71 1.16 -21.37
C LEU A 107 0.07 2.20 -20.45
N TRP A 108 0.74 2.47 -19.35
CA TRP A 108 0.39 3.52 -18.42
C TRP A 108 1.63 4.35 -18.08
N LYS A 109 1.50 5.66 -18.27
CA LYS A 109 2.60 6.59 -18.07
C LYS A 109 2.48 7.29 -16.72
N PHE A 110 3.58 7.31 -15.98
CA PHE A 110 3.72 8.11 -14.75
C PHE A 110 4.77 9.19 -14.97
N SER A 111 4.38 10.45 -14.77
CA SER A 111 5.24 11.61 -15.01
C SER A 111 5.04 12.70 -13.96
N ALA A 112 5.94 13.69 -13.94
CA ALA A 112 5.76 14.98 -13.28
C ALA A 112 6.18 16.07 -14.28
N GLY A 113 5.20 16.70 -14.93
CA GLY A 113 5.44 17.56 -16.06
C GLY A 113 6.19 16.82 -17.18
N ASP A 114 7.31 17.34 -17.62
CA ASP A 114 8.12 16.75 -18.72
C ASP A 114 8.95 15.54 -18.28
N PHE A 115 9.09 15.31 -16.97
CA PHE A 115 9.86 14.16 -16.47
C PHE A 115 9.03 12.90 -16.40
N VAL A 116 9.40 11.85 -17.17
CA VAL A 116 8.73 10.56 -17.17
C VAL A 116 9.45 9.59 -16.24
N PHE A 117 8.76 9.17 -15.17
CA PHE A 117 9.28 8.15 -14.24
C PHE A 117 9.18 6.74 -14.81
N SER A 118 8.05 6.43 -15.47
CA SER A 118 7.81 5.12 -16.07
C SER A 118 6.75 5.19 -17.16
N ASN A 119 6.84 4.24 -18.11
CA ASN A 119 5.82 4.00 -19.13
C ASN A 119 5.79 2.49 -19.42
N ASN A 120 5.05 1.75 -18.60
CA ASN A 120 4.98 0.29 -18.64
C ASN A 120 3.53 -0.17 -18.75
N SER A 121 3.31 -1.47 -18.98
CA SER A 121 1.96 -2.01 -18.92
C SER A 121 1.35 -1.75 -17.53
N ARG A 122 0.01 -1.63 -17.47
CA ARG A 122 -0.71 -1.48 -16.20
C ARG A 122 -0.39 -2.60 -15.23
N SER A 123 -0.29 -3.84 -15.70
CA SER A 123 0.09 -4.98 -14.86
C SER A 123 1.48 -4.83 -14.24
N CYS A 124 2.48 -4.45 -15.05
CA CYS A 124 3.84 -4.19 -14.56
C CYS A 124 3.87 -3.02 -13.58
N THR A 125 3.17 -1.94 -13.92
CA THR A 125 3.07 -0.74 -13.06
C THR A 125 2.39 -1.08 -11.73
N PHE A 126 1.30 -1.84 -11.75
CA PHE A 126 0.60 -2.29 -10.55
C PHE A 126 1.51 -3.16 -9.67
N GLN A 127 2.26 -4.09 -10.28
CA GLN A 127 3.22 -4.92 -9.55
C GLN A 127 4.30 -4.09 -8.85
N HIS A 128 4.86 -3.08 -9.53
CA HIS A 128 5.94 -2.25 -8.97
C HIS A 128 5.43 -1.14 -8.05
N MET A 129 4.48 -0.33 -8.52
CA MET A 129 4.03 0.87 -7.81
C MET A 129 3.03 0.57 -6.70
N PHE A 130 2.36 -0.58 -6.73
CA PHE A 130 1.49 -1.00 -5.64
C PHE A 130 2.15 -2.09 -4.79
N PHE A 131 2.29 -3.33 -5.27
CA PHE A 131 2.78 -4.43 -4.41
C PHE A 131 4.21 -4.22 -3.91
N GLY A 132 5.14 -3.83 -4.78
CA GLY A 132 6.52 -3.57 -4.40
C GLY A 132 6.62 -2.41 -3.40
N HIS A 133 5.91 -1.33 -3.67
CA HIS A 133 5.88 -0.12 -2.83
C HIS A 133 5.20 -0.39 -1.48
N LEU A 134 4.07 -1.11 -1.48
CA LEU A 134 3.38 -1.53 -0.26
C LEU A 134 4.30 -2.39 0.62
N SER A 135 4.94 -3.40 0.05
CA SER A 135 5.84 -4.29 0.79
C SER A 135 7.03 -3.52 1.39
N HIS A 136 7.60 -2.57 0.63
CA HIS A 136 8.69 -1.72 1.10
C HIS A 136 8.29 -0.88 2.33
N HIS A 137 7.22 -0.12 2.23
CA HIS A 137 6.80 0.76 3.32
C HIS A 137 6.17 0.00 4.49
N ARG A 138 5.50 -1.11 4.24
CA ARG A 138 4.99 -2.01 5.27
C ARG A 138 6.13 -2.59 6.11
N ALA A 139 7.24 -3.01 5.49
CA ALA A 139 8.42 -3.48 6.21
C ALA A 139 9.03 -2.37 7.07
N GLN A 140 9.15 -1.14 6.54
CA GLN A 140 9.61 0.01 7.32
C GLN A 140 8.70 0.28 8.53
N LEU A 141 7.38 0.25 8.34
CA LEU A 141 6.41 0.45 9.42
C LEU A 141 6.58 -0.61 10.52
N GLY A 142 6.78 -1.88 10.15
CA GLY A 142 7.05 -2.95 11.11
C GLY A 142 8.32 -2.69 11.95
N VAL A 143 9.38 -2.18 11.34
CA VAL A 143 10.61 -1.77 12.06
C VAL A 143 10.33 -0.60 13.01
N TYR A 144 9.55 0.40 12.61
CA TYR A 144 9.19 1.52 13.49
C TYR A 144 8.43 1.04 14.73
N LEU A 145 7.44 0.17 14.55
CA LEU A 145 6.68 -0.42 15.64
C LEU A 145 7.59 -1.21 16.59
N ARG A 146 8.54 -1.99 16.04
CA ARG A 146 9.52 -2.75 16.84
C ARG A 146 10.43 -1.83 17.67
N LEU A 147 10.90 -0.73 17.11
CA LEU A 147 11.73 0.25 17.82
C LEU A 147 10.97 0.97 18.94
N LEU A 148 9.64 1.03 18.85
CA LEU A 148 8.75 1.52 19.89
C LEU A 148 8.35 0.44 20.92
N ASN A 149 8.91 -0.77 20.85
CA ASN A 149 8.56 -1.94 21.67
C ASN A 149 7.08 -2.34 21.57
N LEU A 150 6.45 -2.06 20.41
CA LEU A 150 5.08 -2.48 20.13
C LEU A 150 5.07 -3.88 19.51
N PRO A 151 4.05 -4.71 19.79
CA PRO A 151 3.91 -6.01 19.17
C PRO A 151 3.76 -5.88 17.65
N VAL A 152 4.55 -6.66 16.90
CA VAL A 152 4.50 -6.72 15.43
C VAL A 152 3.89 -8.05 15.01
N PRO A 153 2.77 -8.06 14.25
CA PRO A 153 2.15 -9.30 13.79
C PRO A 153 3.06 -10.00 12.77
N GLY A 154 2.95 -11.32 12.69
CA GLY A 154 3.54 -12.09 11.60
C GLY A 154 2.94 -11.68 10.26
N LEU A 155 3.78 -11.41 9.27
CA LEU A 155 3.34 -10.99 7.93
C LEU A 155 3.34 -12.19 6.97
N TYR A 156 4.49 -12.78 6.71
CA TYR A 156 4.67 -13.96 5.85
C TYR A 156 5.11 -15.21 6.62
N GLY A 157 5.14 -15.10 7.94
CA GLY A 157 5.49 -16.14 8.89
C GLY A 157 5.32 -15.57 10.30
N PRO A 158 5.47 -16.41 11.35
CA PRO A 158 5.29 -15.97 12.73
C PRO A 158 6.31 -14.89 13.11
N SER A 159 5.86 -13.89 13.87
CA SER A 159 6.76 -12.92 14.49
C SER A 159 7.26 -13.42 15.86
N ALA A 160 8.24 -12.72 16.43
CA ALA A 160 8.70 -13.02 17.80
C ALA A 160 7.64 -12.76 18.87
N ASP A 161 6.56 -12.04 18.54
CA ASP A 161 5.47 -11.72 19.47
C ASP A 161 4.30 -12.71 19.36
N GLU A 162 4.33 -13.61 18.38
CA GLU A 162 3.32 -14.64 18.18
C GLU A 162 3.86 -15.98 18.66
N LYS A 163 3.16 -16.60 19.61
CA LYS A 163 3.50 -17.98 20.00
C LYS A 163 3.16 -18.90 18.81
N PRO A 164 4.05 -19.85 18.46
CA PRO A 164 3.67 -20.91 17.52
C PRO A 164 2.39 -21.58 18.03
N ALA A 165 1.45 -21.86 17.11
CA ALA A 165 0.29 -22.67 17.47
C ALA A 165 0.82 -23.98 18.08
N ALA A 166 0.37 -24.33 19.29
CA ALA A 166 0.71 -25.61 19.90
C ALA A 166 0.21 -26.70 18.94
N THR A 167 1.16 -27.47 18.38
CA THR A 167 0.89 -28.65 17.55
C THR A 167 0.39 -29.78 18.41
#